data_8721a29f8ad5a67f6d3f209d7842a3a4
#
_entry.id   8721a29f8ad5a67f6d3f209d7842a3a4
#
_cell.length_a   1.000
_cell.length_b   1.000
_cell.length_c   1.000
_cell.angle_alpha   90.00
_cell.angle_beta   90.00
_cell.angle_gamma   90.00
#
_symmetry.space_group_name_H-M   'P 1'
#
loop_
_entity.id
_entity.type
_entity.pdbx_description
1 polymer ?
#
loop_
_entity_poly.entity_id
_entity_poly.type
_entity_poly.pdbx_seq_one_letter_code
_entity_poly.pdbx_strand_id
1 'polypeptide(L)'
;MSDLPELNGDQSLSEPQLEPGIAEEEGAGGGFKQKLAELGQKLFGITKFIFGLLLLPFVYTVTVGFINELSLIDHADRVYFWSGVVSLLVIHHFVWEPAMIYRGGYKIVEFIFRFVKPLVRVAPYLLPVYTLVLFMLYPLVSIFWKDLTGYWVFLSGFTLTLHLIFSAKTMRAKKGDFLKGNYIFGFSFIYMINILLLALMFNFIFEKFSFVNFCNYSCQVASSIITRIFAQLFIPA
;
A
#
# COMPACT_ATOMS: atom_id res chain seq x y z
N MET A 1 -72.28 12.02 5.06
CA MET A 1 -72.93 12.00 3.75
C MET A 1 -71.77 11.80 2.81
N SER A 2 -71.62 10.74 2.26
CA SER A 2 -72.18 9.56 1.66
C SER A 2 -71.03 8.82 0.98
N ASP A 3 -70.83 7.66 1.38
CA ASP A 3 -70.94 6.39 0.64
C ASP A 3 -69.76 6.10 -0.29
N LEU A 4 -68.88 5.25 0.21
CA LEU A 4 -67.97 4.44 -0.58
C LEU A 4 -68.58 3.03 -0.75
N PRO A 5 -68.65 2.46 -1.93
CA PRO A 5 -69.08 1.08 -2.12
C PRO A 5 -67.90 0.12 -1.89
N GLU A 6 -68.20 -0.88 -1.03
CA GLU A 6 -67.40 -2.11 -0.90
C GLU A 6 -67.39 -2.88 -2.22
N LEU A 7 -66.21 -3.19 -2.72
CA LEU A 7 -66.01 -4.18 -3.77
C LEU A 7 -65.39 -5.44 -3.15
N ASN A 8 -66.28 -6.33 -2.81
CA ASN A 8 -66.02 -7.74 -2.55
C ASN A 8 -65.66 -8.40 -3.91
N GLY A 9 -64.49 -8.94 -4.03
CA GLY A 9 -64.00 -9.67 -5.20
C GLY A 9 -63.09 -10.77 -4.77
N ASP A 10 -63.69 -11.81 -4.23
CA ASP A 10 -63.08 -13.12 -4.05
C ASP A 10 -62.70 -13.71 -5.40
N GLN A 11 -61.44 -13.65 -5.79
CA GLN A 11 -60.90 -14.43 -6.89
C GLN A 11 -59.78 -15.30 -6.34
N SER A 12 -60.15 -16.51 -5.97
CA SER A 12 -59.31 -17.65 -5.85
C SER A 12 -58.51 -17.88 -7.15
N LEU A 13 -57.30 -17.33 -7.21
CA LEU A 13 -56.32 -17.70 -8.23
C LEU A 13 -55.71 -19.03 -7.81
N SER A 14 -56.07 -20.07 -8.53
CA SER A 14 -55.51 -21.38 -8.51
C SER A 14 -53.97 -21.28 -8.72
N GLU A 15 -53.22 -21.73 -7.68
CA GLU A 15 -51.80 -21.96 -7.78
C GLU A 15 -51.50 -22.96 -8.92
N PRO A 16 -50.56 -22.68 -9.80
CA PRO A 16 -50.08 -23.69 -10.74
C PRO A 16 -49.27 -24.72 -9.92
N GLN A 17 -49.74 -25.95 -9.92
CA GLN A 17 -49.01 -27.11 -9.46
C GLN A 17 -47.69 -27.20 -10.21
N LEU A 18 -46.61 -26.88 -9.51
CA LEU A 18 -45.25 -27.17 -9.99
C LEU A 18 -45.08 -28.70 -9.93
N GLU A 19 -44.96 -29.26 -11.13
CA GLU A 19 -44.56 -30.65 -11.30
C GLU A 19 -43.25 -30.94 -10.55
N PRO A 20 -43.10 -32.12 -9.92
CA PRO A 20 -41.83 -32.56 -9.35
C PRO A 20 -40.98 -33.10 -10.48
N GLY A 21 -40.30 -32.23 -11.20
CA GLY A 21 -39.45 -32.57 -12.29
C GLY A 21 -38.02 -32.12 -12.03
N ILE A 22 -37.15 -33.06 -11.89
CA ILE A 22 -35.70 -32.99 -12.03
C ILE A 22 -35.01 -32.43 -10.77
N ALA A 23 -34.81 -33.30 -9.79
CA ALA A 23 -33.69 -33.17 -8.87
C ALA A 23 -32.41 -33.24 -9.72
N GLU A 24 -31.85 -32.06 -10.04
CA GLU A 24 -30.54 -31.96 -10.66
C GLU A 24 -29.52 -32.62 -9.72
N GLU A 25 -28.78 -33.59 -10.27
CA GLU A 25 -27.60 -34.18 -9.65
C GLU A 25 -26.48 -33.12 -9.49
N GLU A 26 -26.67 -32.16 -8.62
CA GLU A 26 -25.64 -31.18 -8.20
C GLU A 26 -24.80 -31.67 -7.01
N GLY A 27 -24.82 -32.97 -6.70
CA GLY A 27 -24.33 -33.45 -5.42
C GLY A 27 -22.84 -33.73 -5.29
N ALA A 28 -22.10 -34.06 -6.34
CA ALA A 28 -20.72 -34.55 -6.19
C ALA A 28 -19.65 -33.64 -6.84
N GLY A 29 -19.96 -32.95 -7.92
CA GLY A 29 -19.02 -32.09 -8.65
C GLY A 29 -18.83 -30.71 -8.02
N GLY A 30 -19.86 -30.15 -7.36
CA GLY A 30 -19.82 -28.85 -6.72
C GLY A 30 -18.90 -28.83 -5.49
N GLY A 31 -19.02 -29.85 -4.64
CA GLY A 31 -18.22 -29.96 -3.41
C GLY A 31 -16.71 -30.15 -3.68
N PHE A 32 -16.35 -30.87 -4.75
CA PHE A 32 -14.94 -31.05 -5.11
C PHE A 32 -14.33 -29.75 -5.67
N LYS A 33 -15.02 -29.03 -6.55
CA LYS A 33 -14.58 -27.73 -7.07
C LYS A 33 -14.42 -26.70 -5.97
N GLN A 34 -15.34 -26.67 -5.00
CA GLN A 34 -15.28 -25.77 -3.87
C GLN A 34 -14.08 -26.08 -2.95
N LYS A 35 -13.83 -27.36 -2.63
CA LYS A 35 -12.66 -27.78 -1.85
C LYS A 35 -11.34 -27.46 -2.59
N LEU A 36 -11.31 -27.64 -3.91
CA LEU A 36 -10.14 -27.30 -4.72
C LEU A 36 -9.87 -25.78 -4.73
N ALA A 37 -10.91 -24.96 -4.82
CA ALA A 37 -10.82 -23.51 -4.73
C ALA A 37 -10.34 -23.05 -3.35
N GLU A 38 -10.85 -23.63 -2.26
CA GLU A 38 -10.41 -23.36 -0.90
C GLU A 38 -8.94 -23.76 -0.68
N LEU A 39 -8.52 -24.91 -1.20
CA LEU A 39 -7.12 -25.35 -1.15
C LEU A 39 -6.22 -24.38 -1.92
N GLY A 40 -6.64 -23.96 -3.12
CA GLY A 40 -5.93 -22.96 -3.92
C GLY A 40 -5.76 -21.62 -3.19
N GLN A 41 -6.81 -21.14 -2.50
CA GLN A 41 -6.76 -19.91 -1.70
C GLN A 41 -5.81 -20.05 -0.51
N LYS A 42 -5.81 -21.20 0.19
CA LYS A 42 -4.88 -21.48 1.30
C LYS A 42 -3.43 -21.52 0.83
N LEU A 43 -3.15 -22.26 -0.26
CA LEU A 43 -1.81 -22.33 -0.86
C LEU A 43 -1.32 -20.95 -1.29
N PHE A 44 -2.18 -20.17 -1.94
CA PHE A 44 -1.85 -18.80 -2.34
C PHE A 44 -1.57 -17.89 -1.14
N GLY A 45 -2.29 -18.05 -0.02
CA GLY A 45 -2.02 -17.35 1.23
C GLY A 45 -0.65 -17.71 1.83
N ILE A 46 -0.30 -18.99 1.85
CA ILE A 46 1.00 -19.48 2.34
C ILE A 46 2.13 -18.97 1.43
N THR A 47 1.97 -19.04 0.11
CA THR A 47 2.94 -18.51 -0.84
C THR A 47 3.22 -17.03 -0.63
N LYS A 48 2.18 -16.22 -0.45
CA LYS A 48 2.33 -14.79 -0.12
C LYS A 48 3.05 -14.57 1.21
N PHE A 49 2.78 -15.40 2.20
CA PHE A 49 3.46 -15.29 3.50
C PHE A 49 4.96 -15.55 3.36
N ILE A 50 5.33 -16.61 2.63
CA ILE A 50 6.74 -16.95 2.34
C ILE A 50 7.41 -15.80 1.58
N PHE A 51 6.77 -15.27 0.52
CA PHE A 51 7.29 -14.11 -0.19
C PHE A 51 7.40 -12.88 0.71
N GLY A 52 6.46 -12.67 1.63
CA GLY A 52 6.54 -11.60 2.61
C GLY A 52 7.77 -11.71 3.50
N LEU A 53 8.09 -12.90 3.98
CA LEU A 53 9.30 -13.15 4.76
C LEU A 53 10.57 -12.94 3.93
N LEU A 54 10.58 -13.38 2.67
CA LEU A 54 11.70 -13.17 1.76
C LEU A 54 11.93 -11.70 1.41
N LEU A 55 10.90 -10.85 1.50
CA LEU A 55 11.03 -9.41 1.29
C LEU A 55 11.64 -8.67 2.48
N LEU A 56 11.57 -9.20 3.71
CA LEU A 56 12.09 -8.51 4.91
C LEU A 56 13.58 -8.15 4.82
N PRO A 57 14.49 -9.02 4.37
CA PRO A 57 15.87 -8.63 4.12
C PRO A 57 16.00 -7.42 3.17
N PHE A 58 15.18 -7.38 2.11
CA PHE A 58 15.19 -6.27 1.15
C PHE A 58 14.63 -4.98 1.77
N VAL A 59 13.59 -5.06 2.60
CA VAL A 59 13.11 -3.91 3.39
C VAL A 59 14.24 -3.33 4.24
N TYR A 60 14.99 -4.19 4.91
CA TYR A 60 16.14 -3.77 5.70
C TYR A 60 17.22 -3.11 4.83
N THR A 61 17.61 -3.73 3.72
CA THR A 61 18.70 -3.22 2.87
C THR A 61 18.35 -1.90 2.21
N VAL A 62 17.11 -1.74 1.74
CA VAL A 62 16.60 -0.48 1.18
C VAL A 62 16.56 0.61 2.25
N THR A 63 16.18 0.28 3.48
CA THR A 63 16.18 1.24 4.60
C THR A 63 17.60 1.68 4.93
N VAL A 64 18.52 0.75 5.08
CA VAL A 64 19.94 1.05 5.40
C VAL A 64 20.59 1.85 4.26
N GLY A 65 20.33 1.47 3.01
CA GLY A 65 20.81 2.20 1.84
C GLY A 65 20.29 3.64 1.81
N PHE A 66 19.01 3.85 2.09
CA PHE A 66 18.43 5.17 2.16
C PHE A 66 19.04 6.03 3.29
N ILE A 67 19.18 5.46 4.48
CA ILE A 67 19.81 6.15 5.61
C ILE A 67 21.27 6.51 5.31
N ASN A 68 22.01 5.60 4.64
CA ASN A 68 23.39 5.85 4.23
C ASN A 68 23.48 7.07 3.31
N GLU A 69 22.69 7.10 2.21
CA GLU A 69 22.69 8.26 1.29
C GLU A 69 22.15 9.53 1.96
N LEU A 70 21.12 9.39 2.80
CA LEU A 70 20.60 10.52 3.59
C LEU A 70 21.68 11.11 4.52
N SER A 71 22.64 10.31 4.97
CA SER A 71 23.74 10.78 5.82
C SER A 71 24.72 11.71 5.10
N LEU A 72 24.73 11.70 3.77
CA LEU A 72 25.60 12.53 2.92
C LEU A 72 25.06 13.93 2.68
N ILE A 73 23.75 14.15 2.84
CA ILE A 73 23.15 15.48 2.72
C ILE A 73 23.46 16.33 3.95
N ASP A 74 23.22 17.63 3.86
CA ASP A 74 23.52 18.56 4.94
C ASP A 74 22.76 18.25 6.23
N HIS A 75 23.37 18.50 7.36
CA HIS A 75 22.82 18.16 8.68
C HIS A 75 21.45 18.82 8.90
N ALA A 76 21.29 20.09 8.49
CA ALA A 76 20.04 20.81 8.63
C ALA A 76 18.89 20.12 7.88
N ASP A 77 19.13 19.69 6.62
CA ASP A 77 18.12 19.03 5.80
C ASP A 77 17.73 17.66 6.38
N ARG A 78 18.70 16.92 6.92
CA ARG A 78 18.41 15.68 7.66
C ARG A 78 17.51 15.92 8.87
N VAL A 79 17.78 16.98 9.64
CA VAL A 79 16.96 17.35 10.78
C VAL A 79 15.55 17.73 10.32
N TYR A 80 15.40 18.51 9.24
CA TYR A 80 14.09 18.82 8.67
C TYR A 80 13.32 17.55 8.26
N PHE A 81 13.96 16.60 7.57
CA PHE A 81 13.32 15.34 7.18
C PHE A 81 12.79 14.56 8.39
N TRP A 82 13.68 14.31 9.37
CA TRP A 82 13.30 13.54 10.57
C TRP A 82 12.29 14.27 11.44
N SER A 83 12.36 15.59 11.51
CA SER A 83 11.35 16.39 12.23
C SER A 83 9.97 16.28 11.57
N GLY A 84 9.90 16.20 10.23
CA GLY A 84 8.66 15.92 9.52
C GLY A 84 8.08 14.55 9.87
N VAL A 85 8.91 13.52 9.88
CA VAL A 85 8.53 12.14 10.27
C VAL A 85 7.99 12.14 11.71
N VAL A 86 8.76 12.68 12.65
CA VAL A 86 8.42 12.70 14.08
C VAL A 86 7.17 13.54 14.34
N SER A 87 7.05 14.70 13.69
CA SER A 87 5.88 15.58 13.84
C SER A 87 4.58 14.85 13.50
N LEU A 88 4.55 14.10 12.38
CA LEU A 88 3.35 13.33 12.05
C LEU A 88 3.08 12.22 13.06
N LEU A 89 4.12 11.50 13.52
CA LEU A 89 3.94 10.45 14.52
C LEU A 89 3.34 11.00 15.81
N VAL A 90 3.83 12.15 16.27
CA VAL A 90 3.31 12.84 17.47
C VAL A 90 1.88 13.30 17.26
N ILE A 91 1.58 13.97 16.14
CA ILE A 91 0.22 14.42 15.82
C ILE A 91 -0.73 13.22 15.75
N HIS A 92 -0.33 12.15 15.06
CA HIS A 92 -1.17 10.97 14.90
C HIS A 92 -1.45 10.24 16.22
N HIS A 93 -0.48 10.23 17.14
CA HIS A 93 -0.59 9.50 18.39
C HIS A 93 -1.29 10.30 19.50
N PHE A 94 -1.01 11.60 19.60
CA PHE A 94 -1.42 12.43 20.75
C PHE A 94 -2.51 13.44 20.45
N VAL A 95 -2.65 13.90 19.21
CA VAL A 95 -3.50 15.06 18.91
C VAL A 95 -4.71 14.66 18.07
N TRP A 96 -4.48 14.07 16.93
CA TRP A 96 -5.53 13.83 15.95
C TRP A 96 -5.15 12.79 14.90
N GLU A 97 -6.14 12.03 14.45
CA GLU A 97 -5.97 11.10 13.34
C GLU A 97 -6.26 11.81 12.00
N PRO A 98 -5.24 12.13 11.17
CA PRO A 98 -5.41 12.90 9.94
C PRO A 98 -5.99 12.04 8.79
N ALA A 99 -7.00 11.22 9.09
CA ALA A 99 -7.65 10.33 8.13
C ALA A 99 -8.32 11.09 6.97
N MET A 100 -8.80 12.30 7.21
CA MET A 100 -9.43 13.14 6.17
C MET A 100 -8.43 13.54 5.10
N ILE A 101 -7.20 13.92 5.50
CA ILE A 101 -6.13 14.29 4.57
C ILE A 101 -5.78 13.08 3.71
N TYR A 102 -5.58 11.91 4.31
CA TYR A 102 -5.28 10.69 3.56
C TYR A 102 -6.39 10.33 2.56
N ARG A 103 -7.67 10.42 2.96
CA ARG A 103 -8.82 10.17 2.07
C ARG A 103 -8.86 11.14 0.89
N GLY A 104 -8.44 12.39 1.07
CA GLY A 104 -8.29 13.36 -0.01
C GLY A 104 -7.31 12.88 -1.06
N GLY A 105 -6.10 12.47 -0.65
CA GLY A 105 -5.09 11.88 -1.54
C GLY A 105 -5.57 10.62 -2.25
N TYR A 106 -6.26 9.74 -1.55
CA TYR A 106 -6.87 8.54 -2.13
C TYR A 106 -7.80 8.87 -3.30
N LYS A 107 -8.69 9.86 -3.15
CA LYS A 107 -9.61 10.30 -4.21
C LYS A 107 -8.88 10.89 -5.42
N ILE A 108 -7.76 11.59 -5.21
CA ILE A 108 -6.94 12.14 -6.31
C ILE A 108 -6.38 11.00 -7.15
N VAL A 109 -5.81 9.97 -6.51
CA VAL A 109 -5.28 8.79 -7.24
C VAL A 109 -6.39 8.04 -7.97
N GLU A 110 -7.53 7.83 -7.31
CA GLU A 110 -8.67 7.16 -7.92
C GLU A 110 -9.14 7.91 -9.18
N PHE A 111 -9.18 9.23 -9.14
CA PHE A 111 -9.52 10.06 -10.28
C PHE A 111 -8.49 9.94 -11.42
N ILE A 112 -7.19 10.04 -11.11
CA ILE A 112 -6.10 9.98 -12.10
C ILE A 112 -6.06 8.61 -12.80
N PHE A 113 -6.21 7.51 -12.04
CA PHE A 113 -6.11 6.15 -12.57
C PHE A 113 -7.45 5.53 -12.96
N ARG A 114 -8.54 6.32 -13.00
CA ARG A 114 -9.89 5.84 -13.32
C ARG A 114 -9.99 5.09 -14.65
N PHE A 115 -9.11 5.41 -15.60
CA PHE A 115 -9.07 4.77 -16.93
C PHE A 115 -8.45 3.36 -16.90
N VAL A 116 -7.69 2.98 -15.84
CA VAL A 116 -7.07 1.67 -15.69
C VAL A 116 -7.65 0.95 -14.48
N LYS A 117 -8.74 0.19 -14.67
CA LYS A 117 -9.49 -0.49 -13.59
C LYS A 117 -8.64 -1.28 -12.57
N PRO A 118 -7.64 -2.11 -12.96
CA PRO A 118 -6.83 -2.83 -11.97
C PRO A 118 -5.94 -1.89 -11.15
N LEU A 119 -5.46 -0.79 -11.74
CA LEU A 119 -4.56 0.15 -11.10
C LEU A 119 -5.28 1.02 -10.06
N VAL A 120 -6.54 1.38 -10.30
CA VAL A 120 -7.39 2.12 -9.35
C VAL A 120 -7.46 1.45 -7.98
N ARG A 121 -7.42 0.11 -7.95
CA ARG A 121 -7.49 -0.64 -6.69
C ARG A 121 -6.19 -0.63 -5.89
N VAL A 122 -5.05 -0.56 -6.55
CA VAL A 122 -3.72 -0.74 -5.95
C VAL A 122 -2.97 0.58 -5.79
N ALA A 123 -3.06 1.48 -6.77
CA ALA A 123 -2.34 2.75 -6.79
C ALA A 123 -2.53 3.62 -5.53
N PRO A 124 -3.74 3.75 -4.95
CA PRO A 124 -3.94 4.57 -3.76
C PRO A 124 -3.17 4.10 -2.52
N TYR A 125 -2.83 2.81 -2.44
CA TYR A 125 -2.02 2.28 -1.34
C TYR A 125 -0.54 2.30 -1.66
N LEU A 126 -0.21 2.24 -2.95
CA LEU A 126 1.16 2.12 -3.43
C LEU A 126 1.86 3.47 -3.54
N LEU A 127 1.13 4.51 -4.00
CA LEU A 127 1.72 5.80 -4.35
C LEU A 127 1.52 6.83 -3.24
N PRO A 128 2.60 7.46 -2.74
CA PRO A 128 2.54 8.53 -1.76
C PRO A 128 2.16 9.85 -2.45
N VAL A 129 0.87 10.05 -2.75
CA VAL A 129 0.37 11.12 -3.61
C VAL A 129 0.84 12.49 -3.19
N TYR A 130 0.73 12.82 -1.91
CA TYR A 130 1.15 14.14 -1.42
C TYR A 130 2.65 14.36 -1.57
N THR A 131 3.46 13.31 -1.32
CA THR A 131 4.90 13.37 -1.54
C THR A 131 5.23 13.56 -3.03
N LEU A 132 4.51 12.87 -3.92
CA LEU A 132 4.68 13.05 -5.38
C LEU A 132 4.26 14.44 -5.85
N VAL A 133 3.15 14.98 -5.32
CA VAL A 133 2.70 16.35 -5.62
C VAL A 133 3.75 17.38 -5.16
N LEU A 134 4.28 17.22 -3.95
CA LEU A 134 5.37 18.06 -3.45
C LEU A 134 6.56 18.02 -4.42
N PHE A 135 6.99 16.83 -4.82
CA PHE A 135 8.09 16.69 -5.76
C PHE A 135 7.84 17.39 -7.11
N MET A 136 6.63 17.24 -7.66
CA MET A 136 6.27 17.90 -8.93
C MET A 136 6.24 19.43 -8.79
N LEU A 137 5.88 19.95 -7.62
CA LEU A 137 5.85 21.40 -7.36
C LEU A 137 7.23 21.97 -7.00
N TYR A 138 8.15 21.15 -6.47
CA TYR A 138 9.48 21.61 -6.03
C TYR A 138 10.25 22.40 -7.08
N PRO A 139 10.38 21.94 -8.35
CA PRO A 139 11.12 22.70 -9.37
C PRO A 139 10.50 24.09 -9.62
N LEU A 140 9.17 24.20 -9.61
CA LEU A 140 8.48 25.47 -9.81
C LEU A 140 8.73 26.44 -8.64
N VAL A 141 8.67 25.93 -7.42
CA VAL A 141 8.85 26.75 -6.22
C VAL A 141 10.31 27.13 -6.00
N SER A 142 11.25 26.23 -6.29
CA SER A 142 12.69 26.47 -6.13
C SER A 142 13.24 27.57 -7.05
N ILE A 143 12.55 27.87 -8.16
CA ILE A 143 12.91 29.01 -9.03
C ILE A 143 12.72 30.34 -8.30
N PHE A 144 11.65 30.46 -7.50
CA PHE A 144 11.28 31.71 -6.84
C PHE A 144 11.81 31.81 -5.40
N TRP A 145 11.94 30.67 -4.70
CA TRP A 145 12.28 30.62 -3.28
C TRP A 145 13.25 29.48 -2.96
N LYS A 146 14.54 29.72 -3.16
CA LYS A 146 15.60 28.72 -2.87
C LYS A 146 15.70 28.36 -1.37
N ASP A 147 15.38 29.29 -0.50
CA ASP A 147 15.51 29.10 0.95
C ASP A 147 14.45 28.17 1.57
N LEU A 148 13.46 27.72 0.77
CA LEU A 148 12.39 26.86 1.26
C LEU A 148 12.71 25.36 1.21
N THR A 149 13.92 24.95 0.75
CA THR A 149 14.29 23.54 0.62
C THR A 149 14.06 22.75 1.91
N GLY A 150 14.46 23.28 3.06
CA GLY A 150 14.24 22.64 4.36
C GLY A 150 12.76 22.34 4.66
N TYR A 151 11.85 23.26 4.32
CA TYR A 151 10.40 23.03 4.49
C TYR A 151 9.88 21.95 3.56
N TRP A 152 10.38 21.87 2.32
CA TRP A 152 10.02 20.79 1.38
C TRP A 152 10.48 19.44 1.88
N VAL A 153 11.66 19.37 2.44
CA VAL A 153 12.23 18.17 3.02
C VAL A 153 11.44 17.73 4.24
N PHE A 154 11.06 18.69 5.11
CA PHE A 154 10.15 18.44 6.24
C PHE A 154 8.81 17.87 5.78
N LEU A 155 8.17 18.52 4.81
CA LEU A 155 6.89 18.07 4.24
C LEU A 155 7.01 16.70 3.58
N SER A 156 8.14 16.38 2.94
CA SER A 156 8.38 15.06 2.34
C SER A 156 8.42 13.96 3.40
N GLY A 157 9.10 14.17 4.53
CA GLY A 157 9.10 13.25 5.66
C GLY A 157 7.70 13.08 6.28
N PHE A 158 6.99 14.21 6.46
CA PHE A 158 5.64 14.25 7.01
C PHE A 158 4.64 13.48 6.12
N THR A 159 4.59 13.79 4.83
CA THR A 159 3.62 13.18 3.90
C THR A 159 3.93 11.72 3.58
N LEU A 160 5.19 11.34 3.51
CA LEU A 160 5.58 9.94 3.40
C LEU A 160 5.09 9.13 4.60
N THR A 161 5.34 9.63 5.82
CA THR A 161 4.92 8.96 7.05
C THR A 161 3.40 8.85 7.13
N LEU A 162 2.68 9.90 6.73
CA LEU A 162 1.23 9.90 6.59
C LEU A 162 0.77 8.74 5.69
N HIS A 163 1.36 8.64 4.50
CA HIS A 163 1.02 7.60 3.55
C HIS A 163 1.29 6.20 4.11
N LEU A 164 2.45 5.96 4.70
CA LEU A 164 2.83 4.65 5.24
C LEU A 164 1.92 4.21 6.39
N ILE A 165 1.58 5.09 7.33
CA ILE A 165 0.69 4.77 8.46
C ILE A 165 -0.69 4.36 7.96
N PHE A 166 -1.28 5.15 7.05
CA PHE A 166 -2.64 4.87 6.57
C PHE A 166 -2.69 3.70 5.59
N SER A 167 -1.65 3.49 4.78
CA SER A 167 -1.51 2.29 3.96
C SER A 167 -1.44 1.04 4.84
N ALA A 168 -0.66 1.07 5.93
CA ALA A 168 -0.60 -0.01 6.91
C ALA A 168 -1.96 -0.31 7.55
N LYS A 169 -2.70 0.74 7.97
CA LYS A 169 -4.06 0.59 8.53
C LYS A 169 -5.03 -0.02 7.51
N THR A 170 -4.99 0.46 6.28
CA THR A 170 -5.89 -0.02 5.22
C THR A 170 -5.58 -1.46 4.83
N MET A 171 -4.30 -1.87 4.85
CA MET A 171 -3.91 -3.26 4.62
C MET A 171 -4.45 -4.23 5.68
N ARG A 172 -4.59 -3.79 6.92
CA ARG A 172 -5.18 -4.61 8.00
C ARG A 172 -6.69 -4.74 7.87
N ALA A 173 -7.38 -3.73 7.36
CA ALA A 173 -8.83 -3.61 7.48
C ALA A 173 -9.66 -4.42 6.48
N LYS A 174 -9.10 -4.88 5.36
CA LYS A 174 -9.89 -5.52 4.29
C LYS A 174 -9.21 -6.77 3.71
N LYS A 175 -9.93 -7.89 3.73
CA LYS A 175 -9.59 -9.09 2.95
C LYS A 175 -10.07 -8.89 1.51
N GLY A 176 -9.31 -9.30 0.51
CA GLY A 176 -9.83 -9.42 -0.85
C GLY A 176 -8.93 -9.01 -2.02
N ASP A 177 -7.94 -8.13 -1.83
CA ASP A 177 -7.03 -7.73 -2.92
C ASP A 177 -5.68 -8.44 -2.84
N PHE A 178 -4.95 -8.49 -3.94
CA PHE A 178 -3.65 -9.16 -4.03
C PHE A 178 -2.68 -8.72 -2.92
N LEU A 179 -2.57 -7.43 -2.63
CA LEU A 179 -1.71 -6.89 -1.58
C LEU A 179 -2.31 -7.10 -0.17
N LYS A 180 -3.63 -7.16 -0.04
CA LYS A 180 -4.32 -7.28 1.25
C LYS A 180 -4.43 -8.72 1.76
N GLY A 181 -4.09 -9.71 0.94
CA GLY A 181 -4.15 -11.12 1.34
C GLY A 181 -3.12 -11.53 2.38
N ASN A 182 -1.99 -10.79 2.48
CA ASN A 182 -0.98 -10.96 3.52
C ASN A 182 -0.39 -9.60 3.88
N TYR A 183 -0.54 -9.21 5.15
CA TYR A 183 -0.09 -7.90 5.64
C TYR A 183 1.42 -7.69 5.48
N ILE A 184 2.23 -8.71 5.83
CA ILE A 184 3.69 -8.63 5.77
C ILE A 184 4.13 -8.40 4.32
N PHE A 185 3.64 -9.21 3.38
CA PHE A 185 3.93 -9.06 1.96
C PHE A 185 3.52 -7.70 1.43
N GLY A 186 2.24 -7.33 1.64
CA GLY A 186 1.68 -6.09 1.10
C GLY A 186 2.38 -4.85 1.65
N PHE A 187 2.61 -4.79 2.96
CA PHE A 187 3.26 -3.64 3.57
C PHE A 187 4.74 -3.54 3.23
N SER A 188 5.48 -4.66 3.20
CA SER A 188 6.87 -4.67 2.77
C SER A 188 7.04 -4.16 1.35
N PHE A 189 6.16 -4.59 0.44
CA PHE A 189 6.17 -4.15 -0.95
C PHE A 189 5.88 -2.65 -1.09
N ILE A 190 4.83 -2.16 -0.42
CA ILE A 190 4.48 -0.73 -0.39
C ILE A 190 5.63 0.09 0.19
N TYR A 191 6.18 -0.33 1.31
CA TYR A 191 7.29 0.36 1.97
C TYR A 191 8.49 0.50 1.03
N MET A 192 8.94 -0.59 0.41
CA MET A 192 10.09 -0.56 -0.50
C MET A 192 9.86 0.40 -1.68
N ILE A 193 8.69 0.34 -2.33
CA ILE A 193 8.37 1.24 -3.44
C ILE A 193 8.38 2.71 -2.97
N ASN A 194 7.84 2.99 -1.80
CA ASN A 194 7.81 4.35 -1.27
C ASN A 194 9.22 4.88 -0.95
N ILE A 195 10.11 4.07 -0.39
CA ILE A 195 11.50 4.47 -0.16
C ILE A 195 12.25 4.65 -1.48
N LEU A 196 12.04 3.77 -2.48
CA LEU A 196 12.62 3.93 -3.81
C LEU A 196 12.17 5.24 -4.48
N LEU A 197 10.87 5.56 -4.42
CA LEU A 197 10.34 6.81 -4.95
C LEU A 197 10.93 8.02 -4.23
N LEU A 198 11.02 7.97 -2.90
CA LEU A 198 11.62 9.05 -2.11
C LEU A 198 13.11 9.23 -2.43
N ALA A 199 13.87 8.13 -2.55
CA ALA A 199 15.26 8.16 -2.93
C ALA A 199 15.46 8.78 -4.32
N LEU A 200 14.61 8.42 -5.28
CA LEU A 200 14.61 9.03 -6.62
C LEU A 200 14.33 10.54 -6.54
N MET A 201 13.37 10.95 -5.72
CA MET A 201 13.06 12.37 -5.51
C MET A 201 14.22 13.13 -4.89
N PHE A 202 14.88 12.56 -3.88
CA PHE A 202 16.01 13.20 -3.22
C PHE A 202 17.24 13.32 -4.13
N ASN A 203 17.44 12.38 -5.06
CA ASN A 203 18.46 12.51 -6.09
C ASN A 203 18.28 13.75 -6.99
N PHE A 204 17.05 14.23 -7.18
CA PHE A 204 16.80 15.46 -7.94
C PHE A 204 16.88 16.74 -7.09
N ILE A 205 16.68 16.62 -5.78
CA ILE A 205 16.71 17.77 -4.85
C ILE A 205 18.12 18.05 -4.35
N PHE A 206 18.89 16.99 -4.06
CA PHE A 206 20.20 17.08 -3.43
C PHE A 206 21.30 16.56 -4.34
N GLU A 207 22.29 17.39 -4.64
CA GLU A 207 23.47 17.01 -5.43
C GLU A 207 24.29 15.88 -4.78
N LYS A 208 24.30 15.83 -3.44
CA LYS A 208 25.07 14.83 -2.66
C LYS A 208 24.32 13.48 -2.53
N PHE A 209 23.04 13.42 -2.84
CA PHE A 209 22.26 12.19 -2.76
C PHE A 209 22.24 11.50 -4.12
N SER A 210 22.77 10.29 -4.21
CA SER A 210 22.79 9.51 -5.46
C SER A 210 21.86 8.31 -5.39
N PHE A 211 20.84 8.30 -6.25
CA PHE A 211 19.94 7.14 -6.40
C PHE A 211 20.69 5.87 -6.85
N VAL A 212 21.71 6.04 -7.71
CA VAL A 212 22.54 4.93 -8.20
C VAL A 212 23.35 4.33 -7.05
N ASN A 213 24.01 5.18 -6.22
CA ASN A 213 24.75 4.71 -5.05
C ASN A 213 23.84 4.04 -4.03
N PHE A 214 22.66 4.62 -3.78
CA PHE A 214 21.63 4.02 -2.96
C PHE A 214 21.26 2.60 -3.42
N CYS A 215 21.00 2.41 -4.72
CA CYS A 215 20.68 1.09 -5.28
C CYS A 215 21.87 0.12 -5.15
N ASN A 216 23.06 0.56 -5.53
CA ASN A 216 24.28 -0.26 -5.43
C ASN A 216 24.57 -0.71 -4.01
N TYR A 217 24.52 0.21 -3.05
CA TYR A 217 24.73 -0.09 -1.66
C TYR A 217 23.66 -1.06 -1.11
N SER A 218 22.40 -0.82 -1.42
CA SER A 218 21.31 -1.72 -1.03
C SER A 218 21.48 -3.13 -1.58
N CYS A 219 21.90 -3.26 -2.84
CA CYS A 219 22.19 -4.55 -3.47
C CYS A 219 23.39 -5.27 -2.83
N GLN A 220 24.47 -4.53 -2.51
CA GLN A 220 25.64 -5.10 -1.84
C GLN A 220 25.27 -5.65 -0.45
N VAL A 221 24.51 -4.87 0.34
CA VAL A 221 24.05 -5.31 1.66
C VAL A 221 23.13 -6.52 1.53
N ALA A 222 22.20 -6.52 0.54
CA ALA A 222 21.32 -7.66 0.29
C ALA A 222 22.11 -8.93 -0.06
N SER A 223 23.05 -8.83 -0.97
CA SER A 223 23.94 -9.94 -1.36
C SER A 223 24.70 -10.49 -0.16
N SER A 224 25.28 -9.62 0.66
CA SER A 224 26.00 -10.01 1.89
C SER A 224 25.11 -10.78 2.87
N ILE A 225 23.88 -10.32 3.10
CA ILE A 225 22.93 -10.99 4.00
C ILE A 225 22.54 -12.36 3.44
N ILE A 226 22.18 -12.44 2.15
CA ILE A 226 21.78 -13.70 1.51
C ILE A 226 22.94 -14.70 1.58
N THR A 227 24.16 -14.29 1.24
CA THR A 227 25.33 -15.16 1.29
C THR A 227 25.58 -15.68 2.72
N ARG A 228 25.45 -14.84 3.75
CA ARG A 228 25.60 -15.26 5.16
C ARG A 228 24.54 -16.27 5.58
N ILE A 229 23.28 -16.04 5.20
CA ILE A 229 22.18 -16.97 5.50
C ILE A 229 22.44 -18.31 4.82
N PHE A 230 22.84 -18.32 3.54
CA PHE A 230 23.18 -19.54 2.82
C PHE A 230 24.37 -20.28 3.46
N ALA A 231 25.43 -19.57 3.82
CA ALA A 231 26.58 -20.17 4.47
C ALA A 231 26.20 -20.83 5.81
N GLN A 232 25.36 -20.18 6.61
CA GLN A 232 24.91 -20.73 7.90
C GLN A 232 23.99 -21.95 7.76
N LEU A 233 23.16 -22.00 6.70
CA LEU A 233 22.20 -23.08 6.50
C LEU A 233 22.80 -24.31 5.80
N PHE A 234 23.78 -24.12 4.92
CA PHE A 234 24.24 -25.18 4.00
C PHE A 234 25.73 -25.52 4.15
N ILE A 235 26.52 -24.72 4.84
CA ILE A 235 27.94 -24.99 5.08
C ILE A 235 28.09 -25.29 6.58
N PRO A 236 28.18 -26.59 6.96
CA PRO A 236 28.45 -26.93 8.35
C PRO A 236 29.85 -26.41 8.75
N ALA A 237 29.92 -25.82 9.94
CA ALA A 237 31.18 -25.28 10.55
C ALA A 237 32.20 -26.38 10.79
#